data_505b978cfe43222a3d4b202881831032
#
_entry.id   505b978cfe43222a3d4b202881831032
#
_cell.length_a   1.000
_cell.length_b   1.000
_cell.length_c   1.000
_cell.angle_alpha   90.00
_cell.angle_beta   90.00
_cell.angle_gamma   90.00
#
_symmetry.space_group_name_H-M   'P 1'
#
loop_
_entity.id
_entity.type
_entity.pdbx_description
1 polymer ?
#
loop_
_entity_poly.entity_id
_entity_poly.type
_entity_poly.pdbx_seq_one_letter_code
_entity_poly.pdbx_strand_id
1 'polypeptide(L)'
;MLADSDPIMIEQEDTFFLCPNGYLKLRRFAGKEGELIYYQRSDSAEPRESQYIRSPSQDSHSLCEVLSNALGVRGVVRKRRTLFLVGQTRIHLDEVENLAPAIE
;
A
#
# COMPACT_ATOMS: atom_id res chain seq x y z
N MET A 1 -21.78 18.73 3.15
CA MET A 1 -22.02 17.49 3.89
C MET A 1 -21.64 17.70 5.35
N LEU A 2 -22.52 17.30 6.24
CA LEU A 2 -22.28 17.38 7.67
C LEU A 2 -21.80 16.02 8.17
N ALA A 3 -20.58 15.98 8.66
CA ALA A 3 -20.04 14.78 9.29
C ALA A 3 -20.27 14.85 10.79
N ASP A 4 -20.54 13.72 11.43
CA ASP A 4 -20.78 13.65 12.88
C ASP A 4 -19.49 13.83 13.69
N SER A 5 -18.34 13.66 13.02
CA SER A 5 -17.04 13.81 13.65
C SER A 5 -16.07 14.38 12.60
N ASP A 6 -14.90 14.80 13.06
CA ASP A 6 -13.86 15.23 12.17
C ASP A 6 -13.44 14.09 11.24
N PRO A 7 -13.14 14.39 9.97
CA PRO A 7 -12.69 13.37 9.05
C PRO A 7 -11.38 12.75 9.52
N ILE A 8 -11.24 11.46 9.29
CA ILE A 8 -10.03 10.71 9.60
C ILE A 8 -9.24 10.55 8.32
N MET A 9 -7.98 10.97 8.33
CA MET A 9 -7.09 10.82 7.19
C MET A 9 -6.16 9.64 7.41
N ILE A 10 -6.13 8.74 6.44
CA ILE A 10 -5.24 7.59 6.43
C ILE A 10 -4.32 7.74 5.24
N GLU A 11 -3.01 7.79 5.51
CA GLU A 11 -2.01 7.85 4.46
C GLU A 11 -1.24 6.55 4.42
N GLN A 12 -1.01 6.03 3.22
CA GLN A 12 -0.14 4.89 3.01
C GLN A 12 0.71 5.12 1.76
N GLU A 13 1.90 4.56 1.79
CA GLU A 13 2.82 4.61 0.67
C GLU A 13 3.28 3.19 0.38
N ASP A 14 3.04 2.73 -0.84
CA ASP A 14 3.46 1.43 -1.29
C ASP A 14 4.68 1.59 -2.19
N THR A 15 5.79 0.97 -1.79
CA THR A 15 7.01 0.89 -2.60
C THR A 15 7.07 -0.50 -3.21
N PHE A 16 7.10 -0.54 -4.54
CA PHE A 16 7.19 -1.80 -5.29
C PHE A 16 8.63 -2.04 -5.65
N PHE A 17 9.11 -3.25 -5.40
CA PHE A 17 10.49 -3.63 -5.65
C PHE A 17 10.60 -4.53 -6.87
N LEU A 18 11.77 -4.52 -7.49
CA LEU A 18 12.07 -5.48 -8.55
C LEU A 18 12.18 -6.87 -7.93
N CYS A 19 11.45 -7.82 -8.48
CA CYS A 19 11.35 -9.15 -7.92
C CYS A 19 11.26 -10.16 -9.07
N PRO A 20 12.04 -11.24 -9.05
CA PRO A 20 12.01 -12.23 -10.14
C PRO A 20 10.72 -13.00 -10.22
N ASN A 21 10.05 -13.21 -9.09
CA ASN A 21 8.79 -13.95 -9.02
C ASN A 21 7.74 -13.11 -8.34
N GLY A 22 6.55 -12.99 -8.97
CA GLY A 22 5.44 -12.28 -8.36
C GLY A 22 5.71 -10.81 -8.13
N TYR A 23 5.10 -10.28 -7.10
CA TYR A 23 5.18 -8.87 -6.74
C TYR A 23 5.57 -8.73 -5.29
N LEU A 24 6.48 -7.82 -5.01
CA LEU A 24 6.91 -7.51 -3.65
C LEU A 24 6.73 -6.03 -3.41
N LYS A 25 5.99 -5.68 -2.37
CA LYS A 25 5.79 -4.28 -1.99
C LYS A 25 5.91 -4.11 -0.49
N LEU A 26 6.37 -2.94 -0.11
CA LEU A 26 6.37 -2.52 1.28
C LEU A 26 5.33 -1.43 1.44
N ARG A 27 4.30 -1.70 2.22
CA ARG A 27 3.27 -0.73 2.57
C ARG A 27 3.65 -0.05 3.85
N ARG A 28 3.76 1.26 3.80
CA ARG A 28 4.11 2.07 4.96
C ARG A 28 2.94 2.96 5.31
N PHE A 29 2.67 3.01 6.61
CA PHE A 29 1.66 3.89 7.17
C PHE A 29 2.35 5.10 7.81
N ALA A 30 1.55 6.08 8.25
CA ALA A 30 2.10 7.17 9.03
C ALA A 30 2.81 6.61 10.28
N GLY A 31 4.04 7.03 10.53
CA GLY A 31 4.87 6.50 11.61
C GLY A 31 5.85 5.46 11.11
N LYS A 32 6.27 4.56 12.00
CA LYS A 32 7.31 3.58 11.70
C LYS A 32 6.78 2.25 11.19
N GLU A 33 5.50 2.00 11.41
CA GLU A 33 4.93 0.71 11.08
C GLU A 33 4.70 0.55 9.58
N GLY A 34 4.82 -0.69 9.14
CA GLY A 34 4.54 -1.05 7.77
C GLY A 34 4.34 -2.54 7.65
N GLU A 35 4.16 -2.98 6.43
CA GLU A 35 3.91 -4.38 6.13
C GLU A 35 4.58 -4.72 4.80
N LEU A 36 5.43 -5.74 4.82
CA LEU A 36 6.00 -6.28 3.60
C LEU A 36 5.05 -7.32 3.05
N ILE A 37 4.68 -7.18 1.78
CA ILE A 37 3.65 -8.00 1.15
C ILE A 37 4.22 -8.61 -0.12
N TYR A 38 4.21 -9.94 -0.17
CA TYR A 38 4.52 -10.68 -1.39
C TYR A 38 3.22 -11.27 -1.92
N TYR A 39 3.00 -11.15 -3.23
CA TYR A 39 1.83 -11.76 -3.84
C TYR A 39 2.11 -12.18 -5.27
N GLN A 40 1.32 -13.13 -5.74
CA GLN A 40 1.34 -13.60 -7.11
C GLN A 40 -0.03 -13.38 -7.72
N ARG A 41 -0.04 -12.96 -8.97
CA ARG A 41 -1.25 -12.86 -9.77
C ARG A 41 -1.30 -14.05 -10.71
N SER A 42 -2.48 -14.64 -10.82
CA SER A 42 -2.70 -15.69 -11.78
C SER A 42 -2.89 -15.07 -13.17
N ASP A 43 -2.24 -15.67 -14.17
CA ASP A 43 -2.47 -15.31 -15.57
C ASP A 43 -3.70 -16.02 -16.13
N SER A 44 -4.39 -16.80 -15.31
CA SER A 44 -5.61 -17.49 -15.69
C SER A 44 -6.73 -16.49 -15.98
N ALA A 45 -7.55 -16.81 -16.98
CA ALA A 45 -8.73 -16.01 -17.29
C ALA A 45 -9.81 -16.12 -16.21
N GLU A 46 -9.72 -17.11 -15.33
CA GLU A 46 -10.64 -17.26 -14.22
C GLU A 46 -10.23 -16.37 -13.06
N PRO A 47 -11.19 -15.69 -12.41
CA PRO A 47 -10.88 -14.94 -11.20
C PRO A 47 -10.38 -15.90 -10.13
N ARG A 48 -9.19 -15.64 -9.62
CA ARG A 48 -8.62 -16.41 -8.52
C ARG A 48 -8.16 -15.47 -7.45
N GLU A 49 -8.23 -15.93 -6.23
CA GLU A 49 -7.68 -15.20 -5.13
C GLU A 49 -6.17 -15.15 -5.30
N SER A 50 -5.64 -13.93 -5.15
CA SER A 50 -4.20 -13.76 -5.11
C SER A 50 -3.67 -14.36 -3.83
N GLN A 51 -2.55 -15.07 -3.91
CA GLN A 51 -1.87 -15.55 -2.72
C GLN A 51 -1.02 -14.44 -2.15
N TYR A 52 -1.25 -14.12 -0.90
CA TYR A 52 -0.53 -13.08 -0.18
C TYR A 52 0.25 -13.67 0.97
N ILE A 53 1.47 -13.21 1.12
CA ILE A 53 2.25 -13.45 2.33
C ILE A 53 2.56 -12.09 2.91
N ARG A 54 2.13 -11.84 4.14
CA ARG A 54 2.29 -10.57 4.80
C ARG A 54 3.21 -10.69 5.99
N SER A 55 4.14 -9.74 6.09
CA SER A 55 5.10 -9.71 7.18
C SER A 55 5.11 -8.29 7.78
N PRO A 56 4.52 -8.11 8.95
CA PRO A 56 4.51 -6.79 9.59
C PRO A 56 5.92 -6.35 9.96
N SER A 57 6.16 -5.05 9.89
CA SER A 57 7.42 -4.44 10.27
C SER A 57 7.17 -3.28 11.21
N GLN A 58 7.96 -3.18 12.26
CA GLN A 58 7.92 -2.04 13.19
C GLN A 58 8.88 -0.94 12.78
N ASP A 59 9.74 -1.20 11.80
CA ASP A 59 10.67 -0.21 11.27
C ASP A 59 10.67 -0.29 9.74
N SER A 60 9.59 0.20 9.16
CA SER A 60 9.41 0.14 7.71
C SER A 60 10.37 1.06 6.96
N HIS A 61 10.84 2.12 7.60
CA HIS A 61 11.81 3.02 6.96
C HIS A 61 13.13 2.31 6.69
N SER A 62 13.66 1.66 7.69
CA SER A 62 14.92 0.90 7.59
C SER A 62 14.76 -0.26 6.61
N LEU A 63 13.65 -0.96 6.67
CA LEU A 63 13.38 -2.07 5.76
C LEU A 63 13.28 -1.60 4.31
N CYS A 64 12.64 -0.45 4.09
CA CYS A 64 12.55 0.14 2.75
C CYS A 64 13.93 0.45 2.19
N GLU A 65 14.81 0.99 3.01
CA GLU A 65 16.18 1.31 2.60
C GLU A 65 16.95 0.05 2.20
N VAL A 66 16.87 -0.99 3.01
CA VAL A 66 17.52 -2.26 2.72
C VAL A 66 17.02 -2.85 1.41
N LEU A 67 15.72 -2.94 1.24
CA LEU A 67 15.14 -3.56 0.05
C LEU A 67 15.35 -2.72 -1.20
N SER A 68 15.29 -1.40 -1.07
CA SER A 68 15.55 -0.50 -2.21
C SER A 68 16.97 -0.67 -2.74
N ASN A 69 17.93 -0.81 -1.84
CA ASN A 69 19.32 -1.01 -2.23
C ASN A 69 19.61 -2.42 -2.73
N ALA A 70 18.95 -3.41 -2.15
CA ALA A 70 19.18 -4.81 -2.50
C ALA A 70 18.52 -5.19 -3.81
N LEU A 71 17.30 -4.73 -4.06
CA LEU A 71 16.49 -5.19 -5.16
C LEU A 71 16.25 -4.13 -6.22
N GLY A 72 16.27 -2.87 -5.85
CA GLY A 72 15.87 -1.77 -6.71
C GLY A 72 14.37 -1.49 -6.62
N VAL A 73 14.00 -0.25 -6.83
CA VAL A 73 12.62 0.21 -6.75
C VAL A 73 12.00 0.21 -8.14
N ARG A 74 10.83 -0.40 -8.26
CA ARG A 74 10.06 -0.44 -9.49
C ARG A 74 9.12 0.74 -9.62
N GLY A 75 8.53 1.15 -8.48
CA GLY A 75 7.64 2.29 -8.45
C GLY A 75 7.17 2.57 -7.04
N VAL A 76 6.60 3.75 -6.84
CA VAL A 76 6.07 4.19 -5.55
C VAL A 76 4.68 4.77 -5.77
N VAL A 77 3.72 4.32 -4.98
CA VAL A 77 2.34 4.80 -5.03
C VAL A 77 1.97 5.29 -3.64
N ARG A 78 1.58 6.55 -3.56
CA ARG A 78 1.05 7.12 -2.32
C ARG A 78 -0.46 7.19 -2.42
N LYS A 79 -1.13 6.74 -1.36
CA LYS A 79 -2.57 6.78 -1.27
C LYS A 79 -2.97 7.54 -0.02
N ARG A 80 -3.90 8.47 -0.19
CA ARG A 80 -4.51 9.18 0.92
C ARG A 80 -5.99 8.90 0.90
N ARG A 81 -6.49 8.37 2.01
CA ARG A 81 -7.92 8.11 2.18
C ARG A 81 -8.47 9.04 3.24
N THR A 82 -9.52 9.75 2.91
CA THR A 82 -10.25 10.56 3.89
C THR A 82 -11.56 9.84 4.20
N LEU A 83 -11.77 9.56 5.47
CA LEU A 83 -12.96 8.88 5.95
C LEU A 83 -13.86 9.87 6.68
N PHE A 84 -15.11 9.96 6.23
CA PHE A 84 -16.15 10.74 6.88
C PHE A 84 -17.18 9.81 7.47
N LEU A 85 -17.66 10.14 8.66
CA LEU A 85 -18.77 9.45 9.30
C LEU A 85 -19.99 10.37 9.28
N VAL A 86 -21.07 9.91 8.64
CA VAL A 86 -22.33 10.63 8.60
C VAL A 86 -23.42 9.68 9.07
N GLY A 87 -23.87 9.86 10.30
CA GLY A 87 -24.74 8.88 10.96
C GLY A 87 -24.04 7.54 11.07
N GLN A 88 -24.61 6.50 10.49
CA GLN A 88 -24.00 5.17 10.45
C GLN A 88 -23.29 4.90 9.10
N THR A 89 -23.20 5.91 8.25
CA THR A 89 -22.61 5.77 6.94
C THR A 89 -21.16 6.20 6.96
N ARG A 90 -20.31 5.38 6.33
CA ARG A 90 -18.90 5.71 6.11
C ARG A 90 -18.73 6.14 4.67
N ILE A 91 -18.10 7.30 4.49
CA ILE A 91 -17.80 7.83 3.16
C ILE A 91 -16.29 7.92 3.03
N HIS A 92 -15.75 7.28 1.99
CA HIS A 92 -14.32 7.26 1.70
C HIS A 92 -14.03 8.11 0.47
N LEU A 93 -13.04 8.99 0.60
CA LEU A 93 -12.48 9.71 -0.54
C LEU A 93 -11.01 9.34 -0.64
N ASP A 94 -10.62 8.74 -1.75
CA ASP A 94 -9.27 8.26 -1.97
C ASP A 94 -8.57 9.13 -3.01
N GLU A 95 -7.36 9.55 -2.69
CA GLU A 95 -6.44 10.19 -3.62
C GLU A 95 -5.25 9.27 -3.82
N VAL A 96 -4.88 9.03 -5.07
CA VAL A 96 -3.75 8.15 -5.41
C VAL A 96 -2.75 8.95 -6.21
N GLU A 97 -1.50 8.90 -5.81
CA GLU A 97 -0.41 9.60 -6.45
C GLU A 97 0.71 8.63 -6.78
N ASN A 98 1.13 8.62 -8.03
CA ASN A 98 2.29 7.85 -8.46
C ASN A 98 3.52 8.75 -8.35
N LEU A 99 4.43 8.41 -7.42
CA LEU A 99 5.64 9.19 -7.16
C LEU A 99 6.79 8.77 -8.05
N ALA A 100 6.68 7.62 -8.68
CA ALA A 100 7.64 7.10 -9.64
C ALA A 100 6.87 6.20 -10.60
N PRO A 101 7.45 5.82 -11.75
CA PRO A 101 6.75 4.90 -12.65
C PRO A 101 6.37 3.62 -11.90
N ALA A 102 5.08 3.47 -11.64
CA ALA A 102 4.55 2.30 -10.95
C ALA A 102 4.03 1.34 -12.01
N ILE A 103 4.51 0.13 -11.96
CA ILE A 103 4.10 -0.91 -12.88
C ILE A 103 3.43 -2.00 -12.07
N GLU A 104 2.18 -2.16 -12.28
CA GLU A 104 1.44 -3.25 -11.67
C GLU A 104 0.91 -4.21 -12.71
#